data_878645aea6d94e00547c83ac9be5833a
#
_entry.id   878645aea6d94e00547c83ac9be5833a
#
_cell.length_a   1.000
_cell.length_b   1.000
_cell.length_c   1.000
_cell.angle_alpha   90.00
_cell.angle_beta   90.00
_cell.angle_gamma   90.00
#
_symmetry.space_group_name_H-M   'P 1'
#
loop_
_entity.id
_entity.type
_entity.pdbx_description
1 polymer ?
#
loop_
_entity_poly.entity_id
_entity_poly.type
_entity_poly.pdbx_seq_one_letter_code
_entity_poly.pdbx_strand_id
1 'polypeptide(L)'
;MRISIFGFGDFGQLITRYLVNHAEVLVYDRGQEKTKLITELGAKPVDLEQAASTEVIILATTLDALESTLGSIAPFVKPGTLVADVTSVKVKPAEMMQRLLPNNVQILATHPLFGPISAAESLADHKIVIDPIRVDNQEAIEEFLVSLGLQIVHMTCDEHDREMAWVHALTFFVGRGLLNIDPPKSNLNTNYYDELMDIVNIERTHSEQLFKTIQLGNPYAQEMRQRLLASLNDLEQELEV
;
A
#
# COMPACT_ATOMS: atom_id res chain seq x y z
N MET A 1 3.98 -23.85 -4.16
CA MET A 1 3.02 -22.72 -4.09
C MET A 1 3.34 -21.74 -5.21
N ARG A 2 2.32 -21.27 -5.93
CA ARG A 2 2.45 -20.23 -6.96
C ARG A 2 1.77 -18.96 -6.46
N ILE A 3 2.49 -17.87 -6.53
CA ILE A 3 2.01 -16.54 -6.16
C ILE A 3 1.96 -15.69 -7.41
N SER A 4 0.84 -15.04 -7.70
CA SER A 4 0.79 -14.03 -8.74
C SER A 4 0.76 -12.62 -8.16
N ILE A 5 1.42 -11.69 -8.86
CA ILE A 5 1.43 -10.28 -8.54
C ILE A 5 0.75 -9.54 -9.70
N PHE A 6 -0.32 -8.81 -9.39
CA PHE A 6 -1.01 -7.92 -10.32
C PHE A 6 -0.54 -6.49 -10.10
N GLY A 7 0.18 -5.94 -11.08
CA GLY A 7 0.84 -4.66 -11.03
C GLY A 7 2.32 -4.77 -10.69
N PHE A 8 3.15 -4.19 -11.56
CA PHE A 8 4.60 -4.22 -11.45
C PHE A 8 5.18 -2.80 -11.39
N GLY A 9 4.54 -1.95 -10.55
CA GLY A 9 5.10 -0.68 -10.11
C GLY A 9 6.22 -0.90 -9.10
N ASP A 10 6.70 0.18 -8.46
CA ASP A 10 7.84 0.11 -7.53
C ASP A 10 7.60 -0.88 -6.39
N PHE A 11 6.37 -0.93 -5.83
CA PHE A 11 6.05 -1.87 -4.76
C PHE A 11 5.91 -3.31 -5.28
N GLY A 12 5.31 -3.52 -6.46
CA GLY A 12 5.25 -4.83 -7.11
C GLY A 12 6.64 -5.42 -7.39
N GLN A 13 7.58 -4.57 -7.82
CA GLN A 13 8.99 -4.95 -8.01
C GLN A 13 9.66 -5.31 -6.68
N LEU A 14 9.42 -4.51 -5.63
CA LEU A 14 9.95 -4.78 -4.29
C LEU A 14 9.53 -6.16 -3.79
N ILE A 15 8.23 -6.44 -3.73
CA ILE A 15 7.73 -7.72 -3.21
C ILE A 15 8.15 -8.91 -4.09
N THR A 16 8.27 -8.72 -5.41
CA THR A 16 8.76 -9.75 -6.32
C THR A 16 10.15 -10.23 -5.92
N ARG A 17 11.10 -9.31 -5.62
CA ARG A 17 12.47 -9.64 -5.20
C ARG A 17 12.51 -10.56 -3.98
N TYR A 18 11.61 -10.34 -3.03
CA TYR A 18 11.55 -11.15 -1.82
C TYR A 18 10.86 -12.49 -2.07
N LEU A 19 9.74 -12.49 -2.79
CA LEU A 19 8.90 -13.68 -2.97
C LEU A 19 9.50 -14.75 -3.89
N VAL A 20 10.35 -14.39 -4.85
CA VAL A 20 10.98 -15.36 -5.78
C VAL A 20 11.88 -16.38 -5.07
N ASN A 21 12.34 -16.08 -3.86
CA ASN A 21 13.12 -17.01 -3.04
C ASN A 21 12.23 -18.02 -2.25
N HIS A 22 10.92 -17.82 -2.23
CA HIS A 22 9.99 -18.60 -1.41
C HIS A 22 8.89 -19.30 -2.22
N ALA A 23 8.64 -18.86 -3.46
CA ALA A 23 7.58 -19.39 -4.30
C ALA A 23 7.89 -19.21 -5.81
N GLU A 24 7.15 -19.93 -6.65
CA GLU A 24 7.10 -19.60 -8.08
C GLU A 24 6.25 -18.34 -8.24
N VAL A 25 6.89 -17.23 -8.64
CA VAL A 25 6.22 -15.93 -8.78
C VAL A 25 5.86 -15.66 -10.25
N LEU A 26 4.59 -15.42 -10.49
CA LEU A 26 4.03 -15.00 -11.77
C LEU A 26 3.68 -13.52 -11.68
N VAL A 27 3.93 -12.76 -12.73
CA VAL A 27 3.62 -11.32 -12.73
C VAL A 27 2.76 -10.99 -13.94
N TYR A 28 1.65 -10.32 -13.66
CA TYR A 28 0.83 -9.68 -14.68
C TYR A 28 0.92 -8.16 -14.53
N ASP A 29 1.34 -7.50 -15.58
CA ASP A 29 1.30 -6.04 -15.72
C ASP A 29 0.83 -5.69 -17.12
N ARG A 30 0.10 -4.58 -17.26
CA ARG A 30 -0.39 -4.11 -18.57
C ARG A 30 0.73 -3.56 -19.47
N GLY A 31 1.85 -3.14 -18.85
CA GLY A 31 3.03 -2.62 -19.55
C GLY A 31 3.94 -3.76 -20.01
N GLN A 32 3.93 -4.08 -21.30
CA GLN A 32 4.79 -5.13 -21.88
C GLN A 32 6.29 -4.81 -21.81
N GLU A 33 6.64 -3.54 -21.68
CA GLU A 33 8.02 -3.06 -21.52
C GLU A 33 8.70 -3.59 -20.26
N LYS A 34 7.92 -4.04 -19.28
CA LYS A 34 8.42 -4.57 -18.00
C LYS A 34 8.81 -6.05 -18.03
N THR A 35 8.48 -6.77 -19.11
CA THR A 35 8.72 -8.21 -19.27
C THR A 35 10.17 -8.60 -18.98
N LYS A 36 11.12 -7.82 -19.49
CA LYS A 36 12.55 -8.07 -19.27
C LYS A 36 12.92 -7.98 -17.78
N LEU A 37 12.50 -6.93 -17.11
CA LEU A 37 12.77 -6.72 -15.68
C LEU A 37 12.12 -7.78 -14.79
N ILE A 38 10.89 -8.21 -15.11
CA ILE A 38 10.22 -9.32 -14.41
C ILE A 38 11.09 -10.58 -14.46
N THR A 39 11.62 -10.92 -15.65
CA THR A 39 12.46 -12.10 -15.83
C THR A 39 13.82 -11.97 -15.14
N GLU A 40 14.44 -10.79 -15.18
CA GLU A 40 15.70 -10.49 -14.48
C GLU A 40 15.58 -10.63 -12.96
N LEU A 41 14.39 -10.34 -12.40
CA LEU A 41 14.11 -10.56 -10.98
C LEU A 41 13.78 -12.02 -10.62
N GLY A 42 13.77 -12.93 -11.59
CA GLY A 42 13.50 -14.36 -11.37
C GLY A 42 12.01 -14.73 -11.38
N ALA A 43 11.11 -13.80 -11.72
CA ALA A 43 9.69 -14.06 -11.87
C ALA A 43 9.31 -14.36 -13.34
N LYS A 44 8.10 -14.87 -13.56
CA LYS A 44 7.58 -15.19 -14.88
C LYS A 44 6.51 -14.17 -15.30
N PRO A 45 6.71 -13.43 -16.40
CA PRO A 45 5.65 -12.63 -16.98
C PRO A 45 4.59 -13.57 -17.61
N VAL A 46 3.32 -13.34 -17.30
CA VAL A 46 2.20 -14.17 -17.75
C VAL A 46 1.01 -13.32 -18.19
N ASP A 47 0.05 -13.94 -18.88
CA ASP A 47 -1.22 -13.30 -19.16
C ASP A 47 -2.15 -13.24 -17.94
N LEU A 48 -3.26 -12.51 -18.07
CA LEU A 48 -4.22 -12.28 -16.98
C LEU A 48 -4.81 -13.60 -16.45
N GLU A 49 -5.21 -14.51 -17.35
CA GLU A 49 -5.86 -15.76 -16.96
C GLU A 49 -4.91 -16.67 -16.19
N GLN A 50 -3.67 -16.79 -16.65
CA GLN A 50 -2.63 -17.55 -15.97
C GLN A 50 -2.36 -16.97 -14.58
N ALA A 51 -2.22 -15.64 -14.45
CA ALA A 51 -2.02 -14.99 -13.17
C ALA A 51 -3.21 -15.16 -12.22
N ALA A 52 -4.44 -15.04 -12.72
CA ALA A 52 -5.66 -15.18 -11.92
C ALA A 52 -5.94 -16.62 -11.45
N SER A 53 -5.23 -17.62 -12.01
CA SER A 53 -5.45 -19.05 -11.73
C SER A 53 -4.48 -19.64 -10.69
N THR A 54 -3.72 -18.81 -9.96
CA THR A 54 -2.76 -19.23 -8.94
C THR A 54 -3.41 -19.47 -7.56
N GLU A 55 -2.65 -20.01 -6.62
CA GLU A 55 -3.12 -20.27 -5.26
C GLU A 55 -3.21 -18.98 -4.43
N VAL A 56 -2.29 -18.03 -4.71
CA VAL A 56 -2.23 -16.74 -4.02
C VAL A 56 -2.13 -15.62 -5.06
N ILE A 57 -2.95 -14.60 -4.91
CA ILE A 57 -2.96 -13.40 -5.76
C ILE A 57 -2.68 -12.18 -4.89
N ILE A 58 -1.65 -11.41 -5.24
CA ILE A 58 -1.32 -10.14 -4.59
C ILE A 58 -1.66 -8.99 -5.53
N LEU A 59 -2.55 -8.11 -5.10
CA LEU A 59 -3.00 -6.95 -5.85
C LEU A 59 -2.12 -5.75 -5.51
N ALA A 60 -1.06 -5.53 -6.29
CA ALA A 60 -0.14 -4.40 -6.18
C ALA A 60 -0.47 -3.30 -7.21
N THR A 61 -1.75 -3.12 -7.49
CA THR A 61 -2.29 -2.09 -8.37
C THR A 61 -2.64 -0.82 -7.60
N THR A 62 -2.83 0.28 -8.32
CA THR A 62 -3.37 1.51 -7.72
C THR A 62 -4.83 1.32 -7.30
N LEU A 63 -5.29 2.10 -6.33
CA LEU A 63 -6.69 2.07 -5.88
C LEU A 63 -7.66 2.30 -7.05
N ASP A 64 -7.35 3.23 -7.95
CA ASP A 64 -8.18 3.55 -9.12
C ASP A 64 -8.30 2.38 -10.11
N ALA A 65 -7.27 1.54 -10.20
CA ALA A 65 -7.26 0.38 -11.09
C ALA A 65 -7.83 -0.89 -10.41
N LEU A 66 -7.99 -0.88 -9.09
CA LEU A 66 -8.33 -2.07 -8.30
C LEU A 66 -9.68 -2.66 -8.72
N GLU A 67 -10.72 -1.84 -8.84
CA GLU A 67 -12.06 -2.31 -9.22
C GLU A 67 -12.07 -2.99 -10.58
N SER A 68 -11.44 -2.38 -11.59
CA SER A 68 -11.33 -2.96 -12.93
C SER A 68 -10.48 -4.23 -12.95
N THR A 69 -9.42 -4.29 -12.13
CA THR A 69 -8.59 -5.49 -11.99
C THR A 69 -9.39 -6.63 -11.37
N LEU A 70 -10.10 -6.38 -10.26
CA LEU A 70 -10.96 -7.37 -9.62
C LEU A 70 -12.03 -7.91 -10.56
N GLY A 71 -12.72 -7.03 -11.30
CA GLY A 71 -13.71 -7.45 -12.29
C GLY A 71 -13.13 -8.32 -13.42
N SER A 72 -11.88 -8.04 -13.82
CA SER A 72 -11.20 -8.81 -14.87
C SER A 72 -10.72 -10.18 -14.39
N ILE A 73 -10.27 -10.32 -13.14
CA ILE A 73 -9.76 -11.59 -12.60
C ILE A 73 -10.85 -12.50 -12.06
N ALA A 74 -11.96 -11.95 -11.55
CA ALA A 74 -13.02 -12.70 -10.89
C ALA A 74 -13.51 -13.96 -11.65
N PRO A 75 -13.65 -13.95 -12.99
CA PRO A 75 -14.05 -15.13 -13.75
C PRO A 75 -13.04 -16.29 -13.74
N PHE A 76 -11.76 -16.00 -13.45
CA PHE A 76 -10.65 -16.96 -13.54
C PHE A 76 -10.12 -17.42 -12.18
N VAL A 77 -10.50 -16.70 -11.10
CA VAL A 77 -10.05 -17.03 -9.73
C VAL A 77 -10.68 -18.36 -9.29
N LYS A 78 -9.85 -19.28 -8.82
CA LYS A 78 -10.30 -20.60 -8.40
C LYS A 78 -10.86 -20.59 -6.96
N PRO A 79 -11.78 -21.53 -6.65
CA PRO A 79 -12.18 -21.75 -5.26
C PRO A 79 -10.97 -21.96 -4.34
N GLY A 80 -10.97 -21.34 -3.18
CA GLY A 80 -9.90 -21.44 -2.20
C GLY A 80 -8.67 -20.56 -2.46
N THR A 81 -8.58 -19.86 -3.61
CA THR A 81 -7.50 -18.89 -3.86
C THR A 81 -7.53 -17.80 -2.79
N LEU A 82 -6.36 -17.46 -2.26
CA LEU A 82 -6.17 -16.30 -1.39
C LEU A 82 -5.89 -15.05 -2.23
N VAL A 83 -6.73 -14.03 -2.12
CA VAL A 83 -6.52 -12.72 -2.74
C VAL A 83 -6.17 -11.71 -1.64
N ALA A 84 -4.98 -11.13 -1.74
CA ALA A 84 -4.48 -10.09 -0.85
C ALA A 84 -4.28 -8.77 -1.60
N ASP A 85 -4.70 -7.65 -1.03
CA ASP A 85 -4.33 -6.32 -1.51
C ASP A 85 -3.19 -5.74 -0.68
N VAL A 86 -2.41 -4.83 -1.24
CA VAL A 86 -1.31 -4.13 -0.55
C VAL A 86 -1.45 -2.60 -0.61
N THR A 87 -2.66 -2.11 -0.79
CA THR A 87 -2.93 -0.67 -0.88
C THR A 87 -2.74 0.02 0.47
N SER A 88 -2.47 1.33 0.46
CA SER A 88 -2.24 2.14 1.66
C SER A 88 -3.51 2.52 2.43
N VAL A 89 -4.69 2.16 1.92
CA VAL A 89 -6.00 2.32 2.56
C VAL A 89 -6.72 0.98 2.57
N LYS A 90 -7.62 0.74 3.53
CA LYS A 90 -8.17 -0.61 3.72
C LYS A 90 -9.67 -0.72 3.49
N VAL A 91 -10.47 0.26 3.94
CA VAL A 91 -11.94 0.16 3.85
C VAL A 91 -12.40 -0.06 2.40
N LYS A 92 -12.03 0.84 1.49
CA LYS A 92 -12.45 0.76 0.08
C LYS A 92 -11.98 -0.51 -0.64
N PRO A 93 -10.69 -0.92 -0.56
CA PRO A 93 -10.25 -2.18 -1.18
C PRO A 93 -10.99 -3.40 -0.64
N ALA A 94 -11.20 -3.47 0.66
CA ALA A 94 -11.92 -4.56 1.31
C ALA A 94 -13.37 -4.69 0.80
N GLU A 95 -14.08 -3.57 0.70
CA GLU A 95 -15.44 -3.53 0.13
C GLU A 95 -15.46 -3.98 -1.33
N MET A 96 -14.49 -3.52 -2.15
CA MET A 96 -14.39 -3.92 -3.56
C MET A 96 -14.12 -5.42 -3.69
N MET A 97 -13.17 -5.98 -2.91
CA MET A 97 -12.86 -7.40 -2.92
C MET A 97 -14.05 -8.25 -2.50
N GLN A 98 -14.75 -7.87 -1.41
CA GLN A 98 -15.93 -8.60 -0.95
C GLN A 98 -17.08 -8.58 -1.96
N ARG A 99 -17.26 -7.47 -2.66
CA ARG A 99 -18.32 -7.30 -3.65
C ARG A 99 -18.07 -8.02 -4.97
N LEU A 100 -16.82 -8.05 -5.43
CA LEU A 100 -16.47 -8.47 -6.79
C LEU A 100 -15.91 -9.89 -6.87
N LEU A 101 -15.30 -10.40 -5.79
CA LEU A 101 -14.75 -11.75 -5.78
C LEU A 101 -15.82 -12.79 -5.39
N PRO A 102 -15.77 -14.00 -5.98
CA PRO A 102 -16.66 -15.09 -5.61
C PRO A 102 -16.61 -15.42 -4.09
N ASN A 103 -17.72 -15.91 -3.54
CA ASN A 103 -17.83 -16.19 -2.10
C ASN A 103 -16.90 -17.32 -1.60
N ASN A 104 -16.41 -18.16 -2.49
CA ASN A 104 -15.47 -19.27 -2.21
C ASN A 104 -14.00 -18.89 -2.42
N VAL A 105 -13.69 -17.61 -2.53
CA VAL A 105 -12.34 -17.04 -2.61
C VAL A 105 -11.98 -16.41 -1.26
N GLN A 106 -10.79 -16.66 -0.77
CA GLN A 106 -10.30 -16.08 0.48
C GLN A 106 -9.86 -14.63 0.26
N ILE A 107 -10.06 -13.78 1.24
CA ILE A 107 -9.77 -12.34 1.19
C ILE A 107 -8.96 -11.94 2.40
N LEU A 108 -7.77 -11.39 2.14
CA LEU A 108 -6.89 -10.80 3.14
C LEU A 108 -6.61 -9.34 2.79
N ALA A 109 -7.07 -8.40 3.61
CA ALA A 109 -6.66 -7.03 3.47
C ALA A 109 -5.29 -6.84 4.14
N THR A 110 -4.31 -6.24 3.44
CA THR A 110 -3.00 -5.98 4.02
C THR A 110 -2.52 -4.56 3.74
N HIS A 111 -1.71 -4.01 4.65
CA HIS A 111 -0.95 -2.80 4.40
C HIS A 111 0.48 -2.97 4.91
N PRO A 112 1.44 -3.25 4.03
CA PRO A 112 2.86 -3.16 4.34
C PRO A 112 3.23 -1.73 4.71
N LEU A 113 3.66 -1.49 5.95
CA LEU A 113 4.06 -0.15 6.42
C LEU A 113 5.51 0.18 6.03
N PHE A 114 5.86 -0.18 4.81
CA PHE A 114 7.18 0.04 4.21
C PHE A 114 7.05 0.21 2.69
N GLY A 115 8.08 0.76 2.11
CA GLY A 115 8.13 1.00 0.66
C GLY A 115 9.50 0.65 0.06
N PRO A 116 9.69 0.91 -1.25
CA PRO A 116 10.91 0.56 -1.97
C PRO A 116 12.19 1.14 -1.38
N ILE A 117 12.11 2.29 -0.72
CA ILE A 117 13.26 2.94 -0.08
C ILE A 117 13.56 2.31 1.28
N SER A 118 12.56 2.22 2.16
CA SER A 118 12.75 1.73 3.54
C SER A 118 13.04 0.24 3.62
N ALA A 119 12.54 -0.56 2.67
CA ALA A 119 12.74 -2.02 2.61
C ALA A 119 13.62 -2.44 1.43
N ALA A 120 14.54 -1.57 0.97
CA ALA A 120 15.40 -1.88 -0.17
C ALA A 120 16.32 -3.09 0.08
N GLU A 121 16.82 -3.24 1.31
CA GLU A 121 17.80 -4.26 1.68
C GLU A 121 17.22 -5.43 2.49
N SER A 122 16.15 -5.21 3.26
CA SER A 122 15.57 -6.23 4.13
C SER A 122 14.10 -5.93 4.45
N LEU A 123 13.31 -7.00 4.68
CA LEU A 123 11.98 -6.92 5.28
C LEU A 123 12.01 -7.04 6.81
N ALA A 124 13.17 -7.38 7.40
CA ALA A 124 13.29 -7.59 8.83
C ALA A 124 12.83 -6.36 9.62
N ASP A 125 12.02 -6.62 10.66
CA ASP A 125 11.46 -5.61 11.58
C ASP A 125 10.46 -4.62 10.97
N HIS A 126 10.18 -4.72 9.66
CA HIS A 126 9.08 -3.96 9.08
C HIS A 126 7.73 -4.52 9.48
N LYS A 127 6.75 -3.61 9.64
CA LYS A 127 5.38 -3.98 10.01
C LYS A 127 4.51 -4.18 8.79
N ILE A 128 3.60 -5.16 8.91
CA ILE A 128 2.48 -5.34 7.98
C ILE A 128 1.18 -5.41 8.79
N VAL A 129 0.22 -4.56 8.44
CA VAL A 129 -1.13 -4.68 8.98
C VAL A 129 -1.88 -5.75 8.20
N ILE A 130 -2.64 -6.60 8.90
CA ILE A 130 -3.52 -7.59 8.28
C ILE A 130 -4.92 -7.54 8.88
N ASP A 131 -5.93 -7.71 8.01
CA ASP A 131 -7.33 -7.98 8.36
C ASP A 131 -7.79 -9.21 7.57
N PRO A 132 -7.91 -10.40 8.22
CA PRO A 132 -8.35 -11.63 7.57
C PRO A 132 -9.87 -11.65 7.39
N ILE A 133 -10.39 -10.97 6.38
CA ILE A 133 -11.82 -10.78 6.13
C ILE A 133 -12.54 -12.11 5.87
N ARG A 134 -11.92 -12.99 5.08
CA ARG A 134 -12.40 -14.32 4.75
C ARG A 134 -11.22 -15.24 4.48
N VAL A 135 -10.69 -15.89 5.51
CA VAL A 135 -9.47 -16.69 5.47
C VAL A 135 -9.70 -18.02 6.20
N ASP A 136 -9.32 -19.13 5.57
CA ASP A 136 -9.47 -20.47 6.13
C ASP A 136 -8.35 -20.84 7.11
N ASN A 137 -7.10 -20.46 6.79
CA ASN A 137 -5.93 -20.78 7.60
C ASN A 137 -5.06 -19.53 7.80
N GLN A 138 -5.44 -18.73 8.79
CA GLN A 138 -4.73 -17.51 9.15
C GLN A 138 -3.32 -17.81 9.69
N GLU A 139 -3.15 -18.87 10.48
CA GLU A 139 -1.88 -19.22 11.09
C GLU A 139 -0.78 -19.47 10.03
N ALA A 140 -1.10 -20.22 8.98
CA ALA A 140 -0.13 -20.48 7.90
C ALA A 140 0.27 -19.20 7.13
N ILE A 141 -0.65 -18.25 7.00
CA ILE A 141 -0.35 -16.95 6.38
C ILE A 141 0.60 -16.15 7.28
N GLU A 142 0.31 -16.11 8.57
CA GLU A 142 1.14 -15.41 9.55
C GLU A 142 2.54 -16.01 9.66
N GLU A 143 2.65 -17.34 9.74
CA GLU A 143 3.94 -18.05 9.72
C GLU A 143 4.75 -17.67 8.47
N PHE A 144 4.11 -17.60 7.30
CA PHE A 144 4.77 -17.20 6.08
C PHE A 144 5.26 -15.74 6.16
N LEU A 145 4.43 -14.79 6.61
CA LEU A 145 4.82 -13.39 6.75
C LEU A 145 5.96 -13.21 7.77
N VAL A 146 5.90 -13.91 8.90
CA VAL A 146 6.98 -13.92 9.90
C VAL A 146 8.25 -14.52 9.34
N SER A 147 8.18 -15.56 8.51
CA SER A 147 9.36 -16.15 7.85
C SER A 147 10.07 -15.18 6.90
N LEU A 148 9.38 -14.16 6.41
CA LEU A 148 9.95 -13.05 5.64
C LEU A 148 10.61 -11.97 6.53
N GLY A 149 10.52 -12.08 7.86
CA GLY A 149 11.04 -11.11 8.83
C GLY A 149 10.05 -10.02 9.23
N LEU A 150 8.79 -10.11 8.79
CA LEU A 150 7.77 -9.10 9.06
C LEU A 150 7.18 -9.21 10.46
N GLN A 151 6.87 -8.07 11.06
CA GLN A 151 6.09 -7.94 12.29
C GLN A 151 4.61 -7.74 11.92
N ILE A 152 3.75 -8.62 12.40
CA ILE A 152 2.32 -8.58 12.10
C ILE A 152 1.58 -7.67 13.08
N VAL A 153 0.71 -6.82 12.55
CA VAL A 153 -0.24 -6.01 13.31
C VAL A 153 -1.65 -6.38 12.89
N HIS A 154 -2.44 -6.90 13.82
CA HIS A 154 -3.85 -7.19 13.57
C HIS A 154 -4.69 -5.93 13.78
N MET A 155 -5.49 -5.59 12.79
CA MET A 155 -6.35 -4.42 12.83
C MET A 155 -7.45 -4.57 11.79
N THR A 156 -8.69 -4.25 12.13
CA THR A 156 -9.77 -4.20 11.15
C THR A 156 -9.51 -3.08 10.13
N CYS A 157 -10.07 -3.21 8.94
CA CYS A 157 -9.93 -2.19 7.89
C CYS A 157 -10.39 -0.80 8.37
N ASP A 158 -11.44 -0.73 9.20
CA ASP A 158 -11.95 0.53 9.75
C ASP A 158 -10.99 1.15 10.78
N GLU A 159 -10.51 0.36 11.76
CA GLU A 159 -9.50 0.80 12.73
C GLU A 159 -8.23 1.28 12.04
N HIS A 160 -7.76 0.52 11.05
CA HIS A 160 -6.60 0.89 10.24
C HIS A 160 -6.77 2.27 9.60
N ASP A 161 -7.86 2.50 8.88
CA ASP A 161 -8.06 3.76 8.16
C ASP A 161 -8.27 4.94 9.12
N ARG A 162 -8.86 4.71 10.31
CA ARG A 162 -8.93 5.74 11.39
C ARG A 162 -7.55 6.14 11.89
N GLU A 163 -6.70 5.18 12.21
CA GLU A 163 -5.34 5.47 12.67
C GLU A 163 -4.49 6.08 11.56
N MET A 164 -4.56 5.53 10.35
CA MET A 164 -3.78 6.01 9.21
C MET A 164 -4.20 7.41 8.72
N ALA A 165 -5.39 7.88 9.05
CA ALA A 165 -5.75 9.28 8.84
C ALA A 165 -4.83 10.24 9.61
N TRP A 166 -4.41 9.86 10.82
CA TRP A 166 -3.50 10.66 11.66
C TRP A 166 -2.03 10.35 11.41
N VAL A 167 -1.67 9.08 11.28
CA VAL A 167 -0.28 8.66 11.11
C VAL A 167 0.23 8.96 9.69
N HIS A 168 -0.59 8.71 8.69
CA HIS A 168 -0.16 8.74 7.28
C HIS A 168 -0.73 9.94 6.52
N ALA A 169 -2.07 10.10 6.54
CA ALA A 169 -2.69 11.16 5.76
C ALA A 169 -2.32 12.56 6.29
N LEU A 170 -2.24 12.76 7.60
CA LEU A 170 -1.78 14.01 8.20
C LEU A 170 -0.36 14.35 7.77
N THR A 171 0.57 13.40 7.91
CA THR A 171 1.98 13.61 7.56
C THR A 171 2.15 14.01 6.09
N PHE A 172 1.48 13.30 5.18
CA PHE A 172 1.51 13.61 3.75
C PHE A 172 0.86 14.96 3.44
N PHE A 173 -0.26 15.29 4.09
CA PHE A 173 -0.94 16.56 3.88
C PHE A 173 -0.09 17.76 4.32
N VAL A 174 0.52 17.67 5.51
CA VAL A 174 1.43 18.70 6.02
C VAL A 174 2.69 18.79 5.15
N GLY A 175 3.33 17.66 4.83
CA GLY A 175 4.50 17.61 3.95
C GLY A 175 4.25 18.25 2.59
N ARG A 176 3.11 17.95 1.96
CA ARG A 176 2.69 18.55 0.68
C ARG A 176 2.37 20.04 0.81
N GLY A 177 1.72 20.44 1.91
CA GLY A 177 1.45 21.85 2.19
C GLY A 177 2.74 22.66 2.32
N LEU A 178 3.70 22.15 3.08
CA LEU A 178 5.03 22.77 3.22
C LEU A 178 5.81 22.77 1.90
N LEU A 179 5.77 21.68 1.15
CA LEU A 179 6.40 21.60 -0.17
C LEU A 179 5.84 22.66 -1.14
N ASN A 180 4.54 22.93 -1.10
CA ASN A 180 3.88 23.95 -1.93
C ASN A 180 4.26 25.39 -1.55
N ILE A 181 4.64 25.64 -0.30
CA ILE A 181 5.15 26.94 0.15
C ILE A 181 6.56 27.19 -0.39
N ASP A 182 7.29 26.11 -0.73
CA ASP A 182 8.68 26.14 -1.19
C ASP A 182 9.61 26.94 -0.25
N PRO A 183 9.78 26.47 1.00
CA PRO A 183 10.54 27.20 2.00
C PRO A 183 11.97 27.44 1.54
N PRO A 184 12.52 28.66 1.76
CA PRO A 184 13.84 29.01 1.26
C PRO A 184 14.94 28.19 1.94
N LYS A 185 16.00 27.88 1.20
CA LYS A 185 17.22 27.31 1.80
C LYS A 185 17.83 28.33 2.75
N SER A 186 18.18 27.89 3.95
CA SER A 186 18.81 28.72 4.99
C SER A 186 20.13 28.10 5.44
N ASN A 187 21.08 28.99 5.81
CA ASN A 187 22.29 28.59 6.53
C ASN A 187 22.07 28.63 8.07
N LEU A 188 20.90 29.07 8.52
CA LEU A 188 20.51 29.14 9.92
C LEU A 188 19.52 28.00 10.21
N ASN A 189 20.04 26.79 10.41
CA ASN A 189 19.23 25.64 10.69
C ASN A 189 19.11 25.41 12.21
N THR A 190 17.94 24.96 12.63
CA THR A 190 17.74 24.34 13.94
C THR A 190 17.41 22.86 13.72
N ASN A 191 17.66 22.01 14.71
CA ASN A 191 17.33 20.58 14.60
C ASN A 191 15.85 20.37 14.25
N TYR A 192 14.94 21.17 14.82
CA TYR A 192 13.49 21.08 14.52
C TYR A 192 13.15 21.46 13.07
N TYR A 193 13.88 22.45 12.52
CA TYR A 193 13.71 22.81 11.11
C TYR A 193 14.21 21.70 10.20
N ASP A 194 15.31 21.05 10.52
CA ASP A 194 15.85 19.94 9.74
C ASP A 194 14.88 18.75 9.77
N GLU A 195 14.31 18.37 10.93
CA GLU A 195 13.27 17.33 11.02
C GLU A 195 12.01 17.68 10.20
N LEU A 196 11.58 18.95 10.21
CA LEU A 196 10.46 19.42 9.39
C LEU A 196 10.78 19.29 7.89
N MET A 197 12.00 19.64 7.49
CA MET A 197 12.46 19.55 6.10
C MET A 197 12.64 18.10 5.65
N ASP A 198 12.92 17.17 6.54
CA ASP A 198 12.95 15.73 6.24
C ASP A 198 11.57 15.23 5.80
N ILE A 199 10.49 15.69 6.45
CA ILE A 199 9.11 15.39 6.02
C ILE A 199 8.86 15.92 4.59
N VAL A 200 9.28 17.15 4.30
CA VAL A 200 9.17 17.75 2.96
C VAL A 200 9.97 16.96 1.92
N ASN A 201 11.19 16.56 2.25
CA ASN A 201 12.06 15.80 1.36
C ASN A 201 11.49 14.41 1.06
N ILE A 202 10.93 13.73 2.05
CA ILE A 202 10.22 12.44 1.86
C ILE A 202 9.03 12.65 0.92
N GLU A 203 8.22 13.69 1.14
CA GLU A 203 7.05 13.97 0.29
C GLU A 203 7.43 14.25 -1.17
N ARG A 204 8.59 14.83 -1.45
CA ARG A 204 9.12 15.02 -2.82
C ARG A 204 9.32 13.70 -3.58
N THR A 205 9.55 12.60 -2.88
CA THR A 205 9.75 11.28 -3.50
C THR A 205 8.44 10.54 -3.78
N HIS A 206 7.34 11.00 -3.21
CA HIS A 206 6.05 10.34 -3.36
C HIS A 206 5.33 10.76 -4.65
N SER A 207 4.70 9.77 -5.30
CA SER A 207 3.90 10.04 -6.48
C SER A 207 2.60 10.77 -6.13
N GLU A 208 2.11 11.57 -7.07
CA GLU A 208 0.79 12.21 -6.96
C GLU A 208 -0.34 11.18 -6.77
N GLN A 209 -0.19 10.00 -7.39
CA GLN A 209 -1.13 8.90 -7.26
C GLN A 209 -1.20 8.36 -5.83
N LEU A 210 -0.04 8.18 -5.17
CA LEU A 210 0.00 7.73 -3.78
C LEU A 210 -0.63 8.77 -2.85
N PHE A 211 -0.29 10.05 -3.04
CA PHE A 211 -0.90 11.15 -2.28
C PHE A 211 -2.43 11.15 -2.41
N LYS A 212 -2.97 11.05 -3.63
CA LYS A 212 -4.42 10.99 -3.85
C LYS A 212 -5.05 9.75 -3.23
N THR A 213 -4.41 8.59 -3.34
CA THR A 213 -4.89 7.35 -2.71
C THR A 213 -5.06 7.53 -1.21
N ILE A 214 -4.07 8.11 -0.53
CA ILE A 214 -4.10 8.33 0.92
C ILE A 214 -5.16 9.39 1.28
N GLN A 215 -5.18 10.52 0.56
CA GLN A 215 -6.03 11.67 0.91
C GLN A 215 -7.50 11.51 0.54
N LEU A 216 -7.81 10.76 -0.53
CA LEU A 216 -9.17 10.60 -1.06
C LEU A 216 -9.69 9.17 -0.88
N GLY A 217 -8.79 8.20 -0.75
CA GLY A 217 -9.12 6.80 -0.52
C GLY A 217 -9.49 6.50 0.93
N ASN A 218 -8.80 7.11 1.90
CA ASN A 218 -9.10 6.96 3.31
C ASN A 218 -10.35 7.77 3.70
N PRO A 219 -11.42 7.13 4.22
CA PRO A 219 -12.68 7.82 4.53
C PRO A 219 -12.56 8.85 5.67
N TYR A 220 -11.55 8.75 6.53
CA TYR A 220 -11.32 9.62 7.68
C TYR A 220 -10.35 10.79 7.40
N ALA A 221 -9.64 10.76 6.27
CA ALA A 221 -8.64 11.79 5.95
C ALA A 221 -9.27 13.19 5.75
N GLN A 222 -10.49 13.28 5.25
CA GLN A 222 -11.16 14.57 5.07
C GLN A 222 -11.42 15.28 6.41
N GLU A 223 -11.94 14.56 7.40
CA GLU A 223 -12.18 15.11 8.73
C GLU A 223 -10.87 15.57 9.38
N MET A 224 -9.82 14.75 9.29
CA MET A 224 -8.49 15.09 9.80
C MET A 224 -7.99 16.40 9.19
N ARG A 225 -8.08 16.58 7.85
CA ARG A 225 -7.63 17.81 7.17
C ARG A 225 -8.43 19.04 7.64
N GLN A 226 -9.76 18.90 7.78
CA GLN A 226 -10.62 19.99 8.26
C GLN A 226 -10.25 20.41 9.69
N ARG A 227 -9.99 19.45 10.58
CA ARG A 227 -9.56 19.72 11.95
C ARG A 227 -8.21 20.42 12.01
N LEU A 228 -7.24 19.99 11.20
CA LEU A 228 -5.94 20.66 11.12
C LEU A 228 -6.10 22.11 10.63
N LEU A 229 -6.81 22.31 9.53
CA LEU A 229 -7.00 23.66 8.96
C LEU A 229 -7.76 24.59 9.91
N ALA A 230 -8.77 24.10 10.62
CA ALA A 230 -9.46 24.87 11.64
C ALA A 230 -8.51 25.31 12.76
N SER A 231 -7.71 24.36 13.29
CA SER A 231 -6.74 24.66 14.35
C SER A 231 -5.66 25.67 13.92
N LEU A 232 -5.18 25.59 12.67
CA LEU A 232 -4.22 26.55 12.14
C LEU A 232 -4.84 27.94 11.97
N ASN A 233 -6.09 28.03 11.52
CA ASN A 233 -6.83 29.29 11.40
C ASN A 233 -7.10 29.93 12.78
N ASP A 234 -7.47 29.14 13.79
CA ASP A 234 -7.67 29.61 15.15
C ASP A 234 -6.36 30.19 15.72
N LEU A 235 -5.25 29.48 15.51
CA LEU A 235 -3.93 29.92 15.94
C LEU A 235 -3.52 31.23 15.24
N GLU A 236 -3.79 31.39 13.95
CA GLU A 236 -3.50 32.64 13.22
C GLU A 236 -4.28 33.80 13.79
N GLN A 237 -5.58 33.59 14.11
CA GLN A 237 -6.43 34.64 14.71
C GLN A 237 -5.92 35.03 16.10
N GLU A 238 -5.40 34.11 16.90
CA GLU A 238 -4.82 34.41 18.22
C GLU A 238 -3.54 35.28 18.11
N LEU A 239 -2.82 35.23 16.98
CA LEU A 239 -1.58 35.95 16.75
C LEU A 239 -1.79 37.33 16.07
N GLU A 240 -3.00 37.63 15.55
CA GLU A 240 -3.33 38.93 14.95
C GLU A 240 -3.62 40.03 16.00
N VAL A 241 -3.22 39.88 17.28
CA VAL A 241 -3.48 40.83 18.38
C VAL A 241 -2.48 41.97 18.43
#